data_7f977c0d8cbd3d459932d28e11cb2c00
#
_entry.id   7f977c0d8cbd3d459932d28e11cb2c00
#
_cell.length_a   1.000
_cell.length_b   1.000
_cell.length_c   1.000
_cell.angle_alpha   90.00
_cell.angle_beta   90.00
_cell.angle_gamma   90.00
#
_symmetry.space_group_name_H-M   'P 1'
#
loop_
_entity.id
_entity.type
_entity.pdbx_description
1 polymer ?
#
loop_
_entity_poly.entity_id
_entity_poly.type
_entity_poly.pdbx_seq_one_letter_code
_entity_poly.pdbx_strand_id
1 'polypeptide(L)'
;MSAIEVKNLVKKFHGQTVLHGIDLEVQTGEVVAIIGPSGSGKTTLLRSINLLEQPESGTVRVGDITIDTAKSVREQRGLVRELRQQVGFVFQSFNLFPHRTVLENIIEGPVIVKGEPKAEATVRARELLAKVGLSGKENSYPKRLSGGQLVGVAIARALAMRPEVILFDEPTSALDPELVGEVLNTIRQLAQEKRTMVIVTHEMSFARDVADRAIFMDQGKIVEQGEAKALFTNPTQPRTRQFLEKFLNN
;
A
#
# COMPACT_ATOMS: atom_id res chain seq x y z
N MET A 1 9.93 15.39 7.08
CA MET A 1 8.55 15.89 6.87
C MET A 1 7.62 14.69 6.80
N SER A 2 6.40 14.82 7.32
CA SER A 2 5.41 13.76 7.29
C SER A 2 4.79 13.64 5.89
N ALA A 3 4.90 12.47 5.26
CA ALA A 3 4.31 12.18 3.97
C ALA A 3 2.83 11.78 4.08
N ILE A 4 2.45 11.12 5.19
CA ILE A 4 1.06 10.80 5.52
C ILE A 4 0.77 11.26 6.95
N GLU A 5 -0.38 11.87 7.14
CA GLU A 5 -0.94 12.14 8.46
C GLU A 5 -2.43 11.80 8.48
N VAL A 6 -2.81 10.94 9.39
CA VAL A 6 -4.21 10.54 9.64
C VAL A 6 -4.54 10.94 11.07
N LYS A 7 -5.65 11.66 11.27
CA LYS A 7 -6.08 12.11 12.60
C LYS A 7 -7.51 11.70 12.89
N ASN A 8 -7.70 11.05 14.03
CA ASN A 8 -8.99 10.65 14.58
C ASN A 8 -9.94 9.99 13.56
N LEU A 9 -9.38 9.06 12.76
CA LEU A 9 -10.08 8.43 11.66
C LEU A 9 -11.09 7.40 12.16
N VAL A 10 -12.36 7.61 11.86
CA VAL A 10 -13.44 6.68 12.19
C VAL A 10 -14.05 6.13 10.92
N LYS A 11 -14.17 4.81 10.82
CA LYS A 11 -14.86 4.13 9.71
C LYS A 11 -15.91 3.16 10.23
N LYS A 12 -17.09 3.20 9.61
CA LYS A 12 -18.19 2.28 9.91
C LYS A 12 -18.64 1.55 8.65
N PHE A 13 -19.11 0.32 8.83
CA PHE A 13 -19.83 -0.45 7.80
C PHE A 13 -21.15 -0.94 8.40
N HIS A 14 -22.25 -0.63 7.77
CA HIS A 14 -23.59 -1.04 8.22
C HIS A 14 -23.85 -0.72 9.73
N GLY A 15 -23.41 0.43 10.17
CA GLY A 15 -23.54 0.85 11.58
C GLY A 15 -22.49 0.30 12.55
N GLN A 16 -21.70 -0.69 12.15
CA GLN A 16 -20.62 -1.24 12.97
C GLN A 16 -19.32 -0.46 12.74
N THR A 17 -18.73 0.05 13.82
CA THR A 17 -17.44 0.75 13.76
C THR A 17 -16.32 -0.25 13.55
N VAL A 18 -15.50 -0.01 12.53
CA VAL A 18 -14.34 -0.83 12.14
C VAL A 18 -13.02 -0.12 12.44
N LEU A 19 -12.98 1.21 12.36
CA LEU A 19 -11.85 2.02 12.82
C LEU A 19 -12.32 2.96 13.91
N HIS A 20 -11.64 2.95 15.05
CA HIS A 20 -12.05 3.61 16.28
C HIS A 20 -11.16 4.83 16.60
N GLY A 21 -11.11 5.82 15.72
CA GLY A 21 -10.32 7.03 15.95
C GLY A 21 -8.82 6.76 15.79
N ILE A 22 -8.39 6.38 14.59
CA ILE A 22 -7.01 6.06 14.29
C ILE A 22 -6.20 7.34 14.05
N ASP A 23 -5.07 7.44 14.73
CA ASP A 23 -4.02 8.42 14.46
C ASP A 23 -2.81 7.69 13.88
N LEU A 24 -2.31 8.15 12.73
CA LEU A 24 -1.16 7.59 12.04
C LEU A 24 -0.35 8.69 11.39
N GLU A 25 0.95 8.68 11.60
CA GLU A 25 1.89 9.53 10.89
C GLU A 25 2.96 8.68 10.21
N VAL A 26 3.31 8.98 8.96
CA VAL A 26 4.40 8.31 8.22
C VAL A 26 5.35 9.37 7.68
N GLN A 27 6.64 9.23 7.98
CA GLN A 27 7.66 10.17 7.52
C GLN A 27 8.07 9.90 6.07
N THR A 28 8.54 10.94 5.38
CA THR A 28 9.07 10.79 4.02
C THR A 28 10.26 9.81 4.03
N GLY A 29 10.22 8.82 3.14
CA GLY A 29 11.23 7.77 3.03
C GLY A 29 11.10 6.65 4.06
N GLU A 30 10.11 6.71 4.95
CA GLU A 30 9.83 5.67 5.94
C GLU A 30 9.04 4.50 5.34
N VAL A 31 9.40 3.29 5.74
CA VAL A 31 8.66 2.06 5.46
C VAL A 31 7.93 1.62 6.73
N VAL A 32 6.60 1.65 6.70
CA VAL A 32 5.75 1.23 7.81
C VAL A 32 5.03 -0.07 7.47
N ALA A 33 5.22 -1.10 8.29
CA ALA A 33 4.45 -2.33 8.19
C ALA A 33 3.24 -2.30 9.15
N ILE A 34 2.06 -2.65 8.64
CA ILE A 34 0.86 -2.82 9.45
C ILE A 34 0.55 -4.30 9.55
N ILE A 35 0.56 -4.83 10.77
CA ILE A 35 0.31 -6.23 11.08
C ILE A 35 -0.86 -6.38 12.05
N GLY A 36 -1.41 -7.59 12.16
CA GLY A 36 -2.52 -7.89 13.06
C GLY A 36 -3.44 -8.98 12.51
N PRO A 37 -4.37 -9.49 13.31
CA PRO A 37 -5.29 -10.56 12.90
C PRO A 37 -6.20 -10.12 11.75
N SER A 38 -6.79 -11.11 11.05
CA SER A 38 -7.82 -10.84 10.04
C SER A 38 -9.00 -10.11 10.69
N GLY A 39 -9.57 -9.14 9.99
CA GLY A 39 -10.67 -8.32 10.50
C GLY A 39 -10.26 -7.21 11.47
N SER A 40 -8.97 -6.99 11.75
CA SER A 40 -8.51 -5.91 12.65
C SER A 40 -8.60 -4.49 12.06
N GLY A 41 -8.98 -4.35 10.78
CA GLY A 41 -9.16 -3.04 10.14
C GLY A 41 -7.98 -2.56 9.28
N LYS A 42 -6.90 -3.34 9.10
CA LYS A 42 -5.69 -2.96 8.35
C LYS A 42 -5.97 -2.48 6.94
N THR A 43 -6.63 -3.32 6.13
CA THR A 43 -7.04 -2.99 4.75
C THR A 43 -7.98 -1.79 4.72
N THR A 44 -8.90 -1.69 5.68
CA THR A 44 -9.81 -0.54 5.80
C THR A 44 -9.03 0.76 6.06
N LEU A 45 -8.06 0.74 6.96
CA LEU A 45 -7.18 1.89 7.21
C LEU A 45 -6.41 2.28 5.94
N LEU A 46 -5.78 1.30 5.29
CA LEU A 46 -5.00 1.54 4.07
C LEU A 46 -5.86 2.15 2.96
N ARG A 47 -7.06 1.61 2.74
CA ARG A 47 -8.02 2.12 1.74
C ARG A 47 -8.61 3.47 2.11
N SER A 48 -8.68 3.79 3.39
CA SER A 48 -9.13 5.11 3.87
C SER A 48 -8.10 6.20 3.58
N ILE A 49 -6.79 5.88 3.61
CA ILE A 49 -5.72 6.83 3.26
C ILE A 49 -5.86 7.30 1.80
N ASN A 50 -6.26 6.41 0.90
CA ASN A 50 -6.50 6.73 -0.52
C ASN A 50 -7.97 7.07 -0.82
N LEU A 51 -8.83 7.15 0.22
CA LEU A 51 -10.27 7.41 0.09
C LEU A 51 -11.00 6.46 -0.85
N LEU A 52 -10.50 5.24 -1.00
CA LEU A 52 -11.24 4.12 -1.60
C LEU A 52 -12.36 3.67 -0.69
N GLU A 53 -12.12 3.74 0.64
CA GLU A 53 -13.14 3.69 1.68
C GLU A 53 -13.25 5.09 2.28
N GLN A 54 -14.44 5.68 2.23
CA GLN A 54 -14.67 7.00 2.83
C GLN A 54 -14.96 6.84 4.33
N PRO A 55 -14.09 7.38 5.22
CA PRO A 55 -14.37 7.43 6.65
C PRO A 55 -15.52 8.38 6.98
N GLU A 56 -16.16 8.19 8.13
CA GLU A 56 -17.24 9.04 8.64
C GLU A 56 -16.71 10.31 9.31
N SER A 57 -15.49 10.26 9.86
CA SER A 57 -14.84 11.43 10.47
C SER A 57 -13.33 11.28 10.55
N GLY A 58 -12.66 12.38 10.78
CA GLY A 58 -11.23 12.53 10.87
C GLY A 58 -10.65 13.31 9.69
N THR A 59 -9.34 13.36 9.61
CA THR A 59 -8.62 13.98 8.48
C THR A 59 -7.56 13.04 7.93
N VAL A 60 -7.34 13.11 6.61
CA VAL A 60 -6.26 12.41 5.91
C VAL A 60 -5.46 13.44 5.15
N ARG A 61 -4.15 13.49 5.39
CA ARG A 61 -3.21 14.31 4.62
C ARG A 61 -2.17 13.41 3.95
N VAL A 62 -1.93 13.67 2.68
CA VAL A 62 -0.82 13.09 1.91
C VAL A 62 -0.10 14.22 1.20
N GLY A 63 1.20 14.34 1.42
CA GLY A 63 1.95 15.52 0.99
C GLY A 63 1.34 16.80 1.55
N ASP A 64 1.01 17.72 0.65
CA ASP A 64 0.37 19.01 1.00
C ASP A 64 -1.16 18.98 0.94
N ILE A 65 -1.78 17.85 0.56
CA ILE A 65 -3.23 17.73 0.36
C ILE A 65 -3.89 17.15 1.61
N THR A 66 -4.79 17.92 2.19
CA THR A 66 -5.59 17.51 3.36
C THR A 66 -7.06 17.34 2.98
N ILE A 67 -7.63 16.21 3.37
CA ILE A 67 -9.05 15.87 3.18
C ILE A 67 -9.71 15.79 4.56
N ASP A 68 -10.80 16.53 4.72
CA ASP A 68 -11.73 16.40 5.84
C ASP A 68 -12.74 15.28 5.49
N THR A 69 -12.65 14.15 6.17
CA THR A 69 -13.46 12.97 5.81
C THR A 69 -14.94 13.11 6.23
N ALA A 70 -15.27 14.08 7.10
CA ALA A 70 -16.66 14.41 7.43
C ALA A 70 -17.40 15.06 6.25
N LYS A 71 -16.67 15.65 5.29
CA LYS A 71 -17.22 16.18 4.04
C LYS A 71 -17.30 15.08 2.99
N SER A 72 -18.32 15.16 2.13
CA SER A 72 -18.44 14.17 1.07
C SER A 72 -17.28 14.25 0.05
N VAL A 73 -16.94 13.11 -0.58
CA VAL A 73 -15.95 13.05 -1.68
C VAL A 73 -16.37 13.99 -2.83
N ARG A 74 -17.68 14.19 -3.02
CA ARG A 74 -18.22 15.06 -4.08
C ARG A 74 -17.86 16.53 -3.84
N GLU A 75 -17.93 16.99 -2.60
CA GLU A 75 -17.59 18.37 -2.20
C GLU A 75 -16.10 18.67 -2.35
N GLN A 76 -15.25 17.65 -2.18
CA GLN A 76 -13.79 17.75 -2.23
C GLN A 76 -13.20 17.05 -3.46
N ARG A 77 -13.98 16.87 -4.54
CA ARG A 77 -13.61 16.03 -5.70
C ARG A 77 -12.24 16.39 -6.30
N GLY A 78 -11.91 17.68 -6.38
CA GLY A 78 -10.61 18.14 -6.87
C GLY A 78 -9.46 17.64 -6.00
N LEU A 79 -9.52 17.92 -4.70
CA LEU A 79 -8.51 17.52 -3.72
C LEU A 79 -8.35 15.99 -3.65
N VAL A 80 -9.46 15.24 -3.67
CA VAL A 80 -9.44 13.76 -3.67
C VAL A 80 -8.75 13.23 -4.94
N ARG A 81 -9.01 13.85 -6.11
CA ARG A 81 -8.32 13.47 -7.35
C ARG A 81 -6.82 13.74 -7.28
N GLU A 82 -6.41 14.88 -6.74
CA GLU A 82 -5.01 15.25 -6.56
C GLU A 82 -4.32 14.30 -5.57
N LEU A 83 -4.93 14.03 -4.41
CA LEU A 83 -4.42 13.10 -3.42
C LEU A 83 -4.18 11.72 -4.05
N ARG A 84 -5.15 11.19 -4.79
CA ARG A 84 -5.02 9.88 -5.46
C ARG A 84 -3.90 9.82 -6.50
N GLN A 85 -3.49 10.95 -7.08
CA GLN A 85 -2.35 11.00 -7.99
C GLN A 85 -1.01 10.95 -7.26
N GLN A 86 -0.98 11.33 -5.97
CA GLN A 86 0.21 11.24 -5.11
C GLN A 86 0.35 9.88 -4.43
N VAL A 87 -0.66 9.01 -4.51
CA VAL A 87 -0.68 7.69 -3.87
C VAL A 87 -0.67 6.58 -4.91
N GLY A 88 0.40 5.80 -4.94
CA GLY A 88 0.42 4.52 -5.63
C GLY A 88 -0.27 3.46 -4.77
N PHE A 89 -1.14 2.64 -5.34
CA PHE A 89 -1.83 1.57 -4.61
C PHE A 89 -1.64 0.22 -5.32
N VAL A 90 -1.13 -0.76 -4.57
CA VAL A 90 -0.98 -2.14 -5.01
C VAL A 90 -1.99 -3.00 -4.26
N PHE A 91 -2.98 -3.51 -4.98
CA PHE A 91 -4.09 -4.28 -4.43
C PHE A 91 -3.73 -5.75 -4.25
N GLN A 92 -4.35 -6.41 -3.29
CA GLN A 92 -4.26 -7.84 -3.04
C GLN A 92 -4.60 -8.68 -4.29
N SER A 93 -5.61 -8.29 -5.05
CA SER A 93 -6.04 -8.95 -6.29
C SER A 93 -5.46 -8.31 -7.57
N PHE A 94 -4.38 -7.52 -7.42
CA PHE A 94 -3.62 -6.84 -8.48
C PHE A 94 -4.45 -5.81 -9.30
N ASN A 95 -5.71 -6.04 -9.53
CA ASN A 95 -6.70 -5.18 -10.23
C ASN A 95 -6.17 -4.63 -11.57
N LEU A 96 -5.48 -5.49 -12.33
CA LEU A 96 -5.04 -5.14 -13.69
C LEU A 96 -6.24 -5.18 -14.65
N PHE A 97 -6.20 -4.32 -15.67
CA PHE A 97 -7.17 -4.32 -16.76
C PHE A 97 -6.95 -5.56 -17.63
N PRO A 98 -7.86 -6.56 -17.62
CA PRO A 98 -7.61 -7.85 -18.28
C PRO A 98 -7.60 -7.76 -19.82
N HIS A 99 -8.24 -6.74 -20.38
CA HIS A 99 -8.32 -6.45 -21.81
C HIS A 99 -7.20 -5.54 -22.34
N ARG A 100 -6.30 -5.10 -21.46
CA ARG A 100 -5.15 -4.28 -21.79
C ARG A 100 -3.86 -5.08 -21.66
N THR A 101 -2.87 -4.74 -22.49
CA THR A 101 -1.51 -5.29 -22.36
C THR A 101 -0.84 -4.79 -21.09
N VAL A 102 0.29 -5.39 -20.73
CA VAL A 102 1.14 -4.94 -19.60
C VAL A 102 1.53 -3.48 -19.77
N LEU A 103 2.02 -3.09 -20.94
CA LEU A 103 2.38 -1.70 -21.22
C LEU A 103 1.20 -0.75 -21.06
N GLU A 104 0.06 -1.09 -21.63
CA GLU A 104 -1.16 -0.27 -21.53
C GLU A 104 -1.65 -0.14 -20.10
N ASN A 105 -1.56 -1.19 -19.28
CA ASN A 105 -1.86 -1.12 -17.85
C ASN A 105 -1.01 -0.10 -17.12
N ILE A 106 0.28 -0.01 -17.45
CA ILE A 106 1.22 0.88 -16.76
C ILE A 106 1.06 2.34 -17.21
N ILE A 107 0.86 2.59 -18.52
CA ILE A 107 0.79 3.94 -19.05
C ILE A 107 -0.59 4.60 -18.94
N GLU A 108 -1.64 3.86 -18.62
CA GLU A 108 -3.02 4.37 -18.54
C GLU A 108 -3.13 5.59 -17.60
N GLY A 109 -2.64 5.46 -16.38
CA GLY A 109 -2.67 6.54 -15.40
C GLY A 109 -1.92 7.79 -15.87
N PRO A 110 -0.62 7.68 -16.22
CA PRO A 110 0.16 8.80 -16.74
C PRO A 110 -0.50 9.50 -17.94
N VAL A 111 -0.97 8.75 -18.93
CA VAL A 111 -1.52 9.34 -20.16
C VAL A 111 -2.92 9.91 -19.93
N ILE A 112 -3.83 9.15 -19.33
CA ILE A 112 -5.24 9.53 -19.23
C ILE A 112 -5.51 10.45 -18.04
N VAL A 113 -4.86 10.24 -16.91
CA VAL A 113 -5.11 11.02 -15.68
C VAL A 113 -4.24 12.26 -15.60
N LYS A 114 -2.94 12.12 -15.92
CA LYS A 114 -1.98 13.24 -15.86
C LYS A 114 -1.82 13.98 -17.20
N GLY A 115 -2.32 13.42 -18.30
CA GLY A 115 -2.19 14.03 -19.64
C GLY A 115 -0.78 13.99 -20.20
N GLU A 116 0.07 13.07 -19.71
CA GLU A 116 1.46 12.96 -20.16
C GLU A 116 1.54 12.45 -21.61
N PRO A 117 2.55 12.87 -22.39
CA PRO A 117 2.79 12.34 -23.73
C PRO A 117 3.00 10.82 -23.68
N LYS A 118 2.28 10.08 -24.53
CA LYS A 118 2.34 8.61 -24.58
C LYS A 118 3.77 8.08 -24.77
N ALA A 119 4.58 8.78 -25.57
CA ALA A 119 5.97 8.39 -25.82
C ALA A 119 6.80 8.39 -24.52
N GLU A 120 6.70 9.46 -23.72
CA GLU A 120 7.41 9.59 -22.45
C GLU A 120 6.93 8.55 -21.42
N ALA A 121 5.60 8.38 -21.31
CA ALA A 121 5.01 7.36 -20.45
C ALA A 121 5.48 5.94 -20.85
N THR A 122 5.62 5.68 -22.15
CA THR A 122 6.09 4.39 -22.67
C THR A 122 7.55 4.12 -22.31
N VAL A 123 8.43 5.11 -22.44
CA VAL A 123 9.85 4.97 -22.05
C VAL A 123 9.94 4.63 -20.57
N ARG A 124 9.29 5.40 -19.72
CA ARG A 124 9.24 5.16 -18.27
C ARG A 124 8.65 3.79 -17.92
N ALA A 125 7.60 3.37 -18.61
CA ALA A 125 7.00 2.06 -18.36
C ALA A 125 7.97 0.90 -18.64
N ARG A 126 8.79 1.00 -19.69
CA ARG A 126 9.82 0.01 -20.00
C ARG A 126 10.93 -0.04 -18.94
N GLU A 127 11.37 1.11 -18.44
CA GLU A 127 12.33 1.19 -17.34
C GLU A 127 11.76 0.54 -16.07
N LEU A 128 10.49 0.79 -15.74
CA LEU A 128 9.83 0.18 -14.61
C LEU A 128 9.63 -1.33 -14.79
N LEU A 129 9.32 -1.80 -16.00
CA LEU A 129 9.25 -3.22 -16.29
C LEU A 129 10.61 -3.91 -16.14
N ALA A 130 11.69 -3.29 -16.58
CA ALA A 130 13.04 -3.79 -16.35
C ALA A 130 13.35 -3.89 -14.86
N LYS A 131 12.97 -2.87 -14.08
CA LYS A 131 13.14 -2.82 -12.63
C LYS A 131 12.43 -3.96 -11.88
N VAL A 132 11.25 -4.36 -12.34
CA VAL A 132 10.49 -5.47 -11.74
C VAL A 132 10.74 -6.82 -12.44
N GLY A 133 11.80 -6.93 -13.24
CA GLY A 133 12.21 -8.17 -13.91
C GLY A 133 11.28 -8.62 -15.06
N LEU A 134 10.53 -7.71 -15.67
CA LEU A 134 9.52 -8.01 -16.69
C LEU A 134 9.86 -7.44 -18.08
N SER A 135 11.15 -7.24 -18.39
CA SER A 135 11.59 -6.84 -19.74
C SER A 135 11.06 -7.83 -20.77
N GLY A 136 10.55 -7.33 -21.90
CA GLY A 136 10.02 -8.14 -23.00
C GLY A 136 8.58 -8.64 -22.77
N LYS A 137 7.91 -8.23 -21.68
CA LYS A 137 6.52 -8.59 -21.40
C LYS A 137 5.51 -7.49 -21.77
N GLU A 138 5.94 -6.42 -22.42
CA GLU A 138 5.17 -5.22 -22.73
C GLU A 138 3.83 -5.52 -23.44
N ASN A 139 3.88 -6.46 -24.39
CA ASN A 139 2.74 -6.85 -25.23
C ASN A 139 1.95 -8.04 -24.67
N SER A 140 2.35 -8.59 -23.53
CA SER A 140 1.62 -9.67 -22.88
C SER A 140 0.33 -9.14 -22.23
N TYR A 141 -0.69 -10.01 -22.15
CA TYR A 141 -1.91 -9.74 -21.40
C TYR A 141 -1.83 -10.36 -20.00
N PRO A 142 -2.54 -9.81 -18.99
CA PRO A 142 -2.51 -10.32 -17.61
C PRO A 142 -2.73 -11.83 -17.51
N LYS A 143 -3.64 -12.40 -18.29
CA LYS A 143 -3.95 -13.85 -18.30
C LYS A 143 -2.77 -14.77 -18.67
N ARG A 144 -1.69 -14.20 -19.22
CA ARG A 144 -0.49 -14.95 -19.62
C ARG A 144 0.66 -14.80 -18.63
N LEU A 145 0.43 -14.17 -17.49
CA LEU A 145 1.43 -13.89 -16.48
C LEU A 145 1.24 -14.79 -15.27
N SER A 146 2.35 -15.13 -14.60
CA SER A 146 2.31 -15.74 -13.26
C SER A 146 1.82 -14.74 -12.21
N GLY A 147 1.40 -15.24 -11.04
CA GLY A 147 0.98 -14.38 -9.93
C GLY A 147 2.04 -13.35 -9.55
N GLY A 148 3.30 -13.75 -9.40
CA GLY A 148 4.41 -12.82 -9.12
C GLY A 148 4.60 -11.77 -10.20
N GLN A 149 4.46 -12.15 -11.49
CA GLN A 149 4.52 -11.21 -12.60
C GLN A 149 3.36 -10.21 -12.58
N LEU A 150 2.15 -10.64 -12.21
CA LEU A 150 0.99 -9.75 -12.05
C LEU A 150 1.23 -8.69 -10.98
N VAL A 151 1.82 -9.06 -9.83
CA VAL A 151 2.22 -8.11 -8.79
C VAL A 151 3.28 -7.15 -9.32
N GLY A 152 4.30 -7.66 -10.05
CA GLY A 152 5.32 -6.81 -10.66
C GLY A 152 4.72 -5.74 -11.58
N VAL A 153 3.74 -6.10 -12.43
CA VAL A 153 3.01 -5.14 -13.26
C VAL A 153 2.21 -4.14 -12.42
N ALA A 154 1.55 -4.59 -11.34
CA ALA A 154 0.80 -3.70 -10.44
C ALA A 154 1.72 -2.70 -9.73
N ILE A 155 2.93 -3.12 -9.31
CA ILE A 155 3.96 -2.25 -8.75
C ILE A 155 4.43 -1.24 -9.80
N ALA A 156 4.77 -1.69 -11.01
CA ALA A 156 5.20 -0.81 -12.10
C ALA A 156 4.11 0.23 -12.45
N ARG A 157 2.84 -0.18 -12.49
CA ARG A 157 1.69 0.71 -12.69
C ARG A 157 1.58 1.78 -11.61
N ALA A 158 1.74 1.39 -10.34
CA ALA A 158 1.72 2.34 -9.23
C ALA A 158 2.88 3.34 -9.33
N LEU A 159 4.09 2.87 -9.60
CA LEU A 159 5.30 3.70 -9.75
C LEU A 159 5.25 4.64 -10.96
N ALA A 160 4.56 4.25 -12.03
CA ALA A 160 4.44 5.05 -13.25
C ALA A 160 3.79 6.41 -13.02
N MET A 161 2.96 6.52 -12.00
CA MET A 161 2.35 7.78 -11.56
C MET A 161 3.31 8.70 -10.79
N ARG A 162 4.55 8.27 -10.51
CA ARG A 162 5.53 8.99 -9.67
C ARG A 162 4.90 9.43 -8.33
N PRO A 163 4.35 8.49 -7.56
CA PRO A 163 3.66 8.81 -6.32
C PRO A 163 4.65 9.22 -5.23
N GLU A 164 4.17 10.03 -4.26
CA GLU A 164 4.93 10.33 -3.04
C GLU A 164 4.93 9.16 -2.06
N VAL A 165 3.84 8.40 -2.07
CA VAL A 165 3.62 7.26 -1.17
C VAL A 165 3.10 6.05 -1.95
N ILE A 166 3.55 4.85 -1.55
CA ILE A 166 3.04 3.60 -2.10
C ILE A 166 2.38 2.80 -0.98
N LEU A 167 1.13 2.41 -1.20
CA LEU A 167 0.35 1.57 -0.30
C LEU A 167 0.25 0.15 -0.86
N PHE A 168 0.61 -0.84 -0.05
CA PHE A 168 0.54 -2.26 -0.40
C PHE A 168 -0.50 -2.96 0.47
N ASP A 169 -1.55 -3.49 -0.13
CA ASP A 169 -2.62 -4.24 0.53
C ASP A 169 -2.40 -5.73 0.33
N GLU A 170 -1.69 -6.38 1.24
CA GLU A 170 -1.37 -7.82 1.24
C GLU A 170 -0.85 -8.34 -0.13
N PRO A 171 0.24 -7.81 -0.66
CA PRO A 171 0.68 -8.05 -2.05
C PRO A 171 1.05 -9.50 -2.36
N THR A 172 1.23 -10.34 -1.34
CA THR A 172 1.64 -11.76 -1.48
C THR A 172 0.53 -12.76 -1.17
N SER A 173 -0.59 -12.32 -0.58
CA SER A 173 -1.62 -13.25 -0.05
C SER A 173 -2.36 -14.08 -1.11
N ALA A 174 -2.34 -13.64 -2.37
CA ALA A 174 -2.95 -14.35 -3.51
C ALA A 174 -1.93 -15.16 -4.34
N LEU A 175 -0.71 -15.36 -3.82
CA LEU A 175 0.38 -16.04 -4.52
C LEU A 175 0.65 -17.43 -3.97
N ASP A 176 1.14 -18.29 -4.86
CA ASP A 176 1.79 -19.55 -4.45
C ASP A 176 3.07 -19.23 -3.64
N PRO A 177 3.39 -20.03 -2.59
CA PRO A 177 4.53 -19.76 -1.70
C PRO A 177 5.87 -19.57 -2.42
N GLU A 178 6.09 -20.29 -3.52
CA GLU A 178 7.33 -20.21 -4.33
C GLU A 178 7.50 -18.85 -5.03
N LEU A 179 6.42 -18.09 -5.27
CA LEU A 179 6.44 -16.78 -5.94
C LEU A 179 6.55 -15.61 -4.96
N VAL A 180 6.32 -15.84 -3.66
CA VAL A 180 6.33 -14.81 -2.62
C VAL A 180 7.69 -14.10 -2.55
N GLY A 181 8.77 -14.88 -2.62
CA GLY A 181 10.14 -14.36 -2.49
C GLY A 181 10.51 -13.31 -3.53
N GLU A 182 10.09 -13.48 -4.79
CA GLU A 182 10.36 -12.51 -5.88
C GLU A 182 9.68 -11.16 -5.62
N VAL A 183 8.42 -11.20 -5.18
CA VAL A 183 7.64 -10.00 -4.88
C VAL A 183 8.23 -9.25 -3.68
N LEU A 184 8.53 -9.97 -2.60
CA LEU A 184 9.14 -9.38 -1.41
C LEU A 184 10.51 -8.77 -1.71
N ASN A 185 11.29 -9.38 -2.61
CA ASN A 185 12.56 -8.82 -3.04
C ASN A 185 12.39 -7.51 -3.82
N THR A 186 11.39 -7.44 -4.70
CA THR A 186 11.05 -6.19 -5.41
C THR A 186 10.67 -5.08 -4.42
N ILE A 187 9.84 -5.37 -3.41
CA ILE A 187 9.44 -4.39 -2.39
C ILE A 187 10.65 -3.97 -1.54
N ARG A 188 11.56 -4.92 -1.21
CA ARG A 188 12.82 -4.61 -0.50
C ARG A 188 13.70 -3.64 -1.28
N GLN A 189 13.81 -3.78 -2.60
CA GLN A 189 14.54 -2.83 -3.45
C GLN A 189 13.94 -1.43 -3.39
N LEU A 190 12.61 -1.30 -3.39
CA LEU A 190 11.94 -0.01 -3.24
C LEU A 190 12.20 0.63 -1.87
N ALA A 191 12.28 -0.19 -0.80
CA ALA A 191 12.66 0.29 0.53
C ALA A 191 14.10 0.83 0.56
N GLN A 192 15.04 0.15 -0.09
CA GLN A 192 16.43 0.61 -0.22
C GLN A 192 16.55 1.94 -0.99
N GLU A 193 15.63 2.22 -1.90
CA GLU A 193 15.54 3.50 -2.62
C GLU A 193 14.89 4.62 -1.78
N LYS A 194 14.61 4.36 -0.51
CA LYS A 194 13.97 5.31 0.40
C LYS A 194 12.60 5.80 -0.09
N ARG A 195 11.84 4.90 -0.74
CA ARG A 195 10.44 5.15 -1.06
C ARG A 195 9.60 5.14 0.21
N THR A 196 8.70 6.11 0.34
CA THR A 196 7.71 6.10 1.42
C THR A 196 6.68 5.02 1.15
N MET A 197 6.53 4.08 2.07
CA MET A 197 5.64 2.93 1.87
C MET A 197 4.86 2.58 3.14
N VAL A 198 3.60 2.18 2.95
CA VAL A 198 2.81 1.52 3.99
C VAL A 198 2.40 0.14 3.47
N ILE A 199 2.74 -0.89 4.20
CA ILE A 199 2.60 -2.28 3.76
C ILE A 199 1.74 -3.05 4.77
N VAL A 200 0.55 -3.46 4.37
CA VAL A 200 -0.22 -4.47 5.09
C VAL A 200 0.28 -5.84 4.65
N THR A 201 0.76 -6.66 5.58
CA THR A 201 1.34 -7.97 5.26
C THR A 201 1.16 -8.98 6.37
N HIS A 202 1.15 -10.26 5.99
CA HIS A 202 1.25 -11.42 6.88
C HIS A 202 2.66 -12.04 6.88
N GLU A 203 3.59 -11.49 6.11
CA GLU A 203 5.00 -11.91 6.03
C GLU A 203 5.80 -11.28 7.17
N MET A 204 5.76 -11.91 8.36
CA MET A 204 6.30 -11.32 9.60
C MET A 204 7.82 -11.10 9.54
N SER A 205 8.57 -12.06 8.99
CA SER A 205 10.03 -11.92 8.83
C SER A 205 10.37 -10.77 7.89
N PHE A 206 9.63 -10.62 6.80
CA PHE A 206 9.81 -9.52 5.87
C PHE A 206 9.50 -8.17 6.55
N ALA A 207 8.37 -8.06 7.26
CA ALA A 207 7.98 -6.85 7.97
C ALA A 207 9.06 -6.44 8.99
N ARG A 208 9.59 -7.40 9.79
CA ARG A 208 10.67 -7.15 10.74
C ARG A 208 11.96 -6.65 10.09
N ASP A 209 12.33 -7.21 8.94
CA ASP A 209 13.64 -7.00 8.33
C ASP A 209 13.68 -5.80 7.38
N VAL A 210 12.52 -5.37 6.85
CA VAL A 210 12.43 -4.34 5.82
C VAL A 210 11.77 -3.05 6.31
N ALA A 211 10.81 -3.13 7.24
CA ALA A 211 10.16 -1.93 7.76
C ALA A 211 11.05 -1.18 8.76
N ASP A 212 11.02 0.14 8.69
CA ASP A 212 11.61 1.00 9.72
C ASP A 212 10.76 0.94 11.00
N ARG A 213 9.43 0.94 10.85
CA ARG A 213 8.46 0.88 11.94
C ARG A 213 7.36 -0.14 11.65
N ALA A 214 6.91 -0.81 12.71
CA ALA A 214 5.76 -1.69 12.65
C ALA A 214 4.62 -1.17 13.53
N ILE A 215 3.39 -1.42 13.08
CA ILE A 215 2.14 -1.07 13.75
C ILE A 215 1.34 -2.35 13.91
N PHE A 216 1.01 -2.71 15.15
CA PHE A 216 0.10 -3.80 15.43
C PHE A 216 -1.31 -3.26 15.64
N MET A 217 -2.24 -3.72 14.80
CA MET A 217 -3.66 -3.38 14.90
C MET A 217 -4.48 -4.57 15.39
N ASP A 218 -5.40 -4.30 16.31
CA ASP A 218 -6.42 -5.25 16.72
C ASP A 218 -7.74 -4.51 17.03
N GLN A 219 -8.87 -5.12 16.64
CA GLN A 219 -10.22 -4.59 16.87
C GLN A 219 -10.38 -3.10 16.46
N GLY A 220 -9.83 -2.72 15.31
CA GLY A 220 -9.95 -1.37 14.77
C GLY A 220 -9.15 -0.29 15.49
N LYS A 221 -8.16 -0.67 16.29
CA LYS A 221 -7.28 0.23 17.03
C LYS A 221 -5.81 -0.09 16.77
N ILE A 222 -4.96 0.91 16.86
CA ILE A 222 -3.52 0.71 16.99
C ILE A 222 -3.25 0.35 18.45
N VAL A 223 -2.79 -0.89 18.69
CA VAL A 223 -2.50 -1.41 20.03
C VAL A 223 -1.06 -1.11 20.41
N GLU A 224 -0.14 -1.26 19.45
CA GLU A 224 1.28 -1.00 19.65
C GLU A 224 1.92 -0.54 18.34
N GLN A 225 2.88 0.36 18.45
CA GLN A 225 3.72 0.78 17.32
C GLN A 225 5.13 1.13 17.81
N GLY A 226 6.11 0.91 16.98
CA GLY A 226 7.50 1.21 17.31
C GLY A 226 8.46 0.76 16.22
N GLU A 227 9.75 0.89 16.45
CA GLU A 227 10.80 0.36 15.58
C GLU A 227 10.51 -1.12 15.29
N ALA A 228 10.57 -1.50 14.01
CA ALA A 228 10.09 -2.82 13.58
C ALA A 228 10.79 -3.96 14.33
N LYS A 229 12.12 -3.97 14.35
CA LYS A 229 12.88 -5.03 15.05
C LYS A 229 12.52 -5.13 16.52
N ALA A 230 12.40 -4.00 17.22
CA ALA A 230 12.05 -3.97 18.63
C ALA A 230 10.65 -4.54 18.87
N LEU A 231 9.64 -4.15 18.06
CA LEU A 231 8.27 -4.63 18.19
C LEU A 231 8.18 -6.15 17.96
N PHE A 232 8.94 -6.69 17.01
CA PHE A 232 8.94 -8.13 16.74
C PHE A 232 9.72 -8.96 17.76
N THR A 233 10.77 -8.41 18.38
CA THR A 233 11.62 -9.16 19.32
C THR A 233 11.21 -8.99 20.78
N ASN A 234 10.71 -7.82 21.16
CA ASN A 234 10.34 -7.47 22.53
C ASN A 234 9.07 -6.61 22.59
N PRO A 235 7.92 -7.15 22.14
CA PRO A 235 6.66 -6.42 22.20
C PRO A 235 6.27 -6.10 23.64
N THR A 236 5.82 -4.87 23.88
CA THR A 236 5.46 -4.38 25.23
C THR A 236 4.03 -4.73 25.60
N GLN A 237 3.13 -4.76 24.60
CA GLN A 237 1.71 -5.03 24.83
C GLN A 237 1.44 -6.54 24.88
N PRO A 238 0.69 -7.04 25.89
CA PRO A 238 0.38 -8.47 26.01
C PRO A 238 -0.31 -9.04 24.74
N ARG A 239 -1.18 -8.25 24.11
CA ARG A 239 -1.90 -8.67 22.93
C ARG A 239 -0.99 -8.80 21.71
N THR A 240 -0.04 -7.89 21.54
CA THR A 240 0.99 -7.96 20.48
C THR A 240 1.85 -9.22 20.67
N ARG A 241 2.30 -9.48 21.89
CA ARG A 241 3.08 -10.66 22.25
C ARG A 241 2.34 -11.94 21.91
N GLN A 242 1.09 -12.07 22.34
CA GLN A 242 0.24 -13.22 22.03
C GLN A 242 0.06 -13.45 20.53
N PHE A 243 -0.04 -12.36 19.75
CA PHE A 243 -0.14 -12.47 18.30
C PHE A 243 1.17 -12.95 17.68
N LEU A 244 2.28 -12.38 18.07
CA LEU A 244 3.60 -12.68 17.50
C LEU A 244 4.14 -14.06 17.92
N GLU A 245 3.83 -14.55 19.12
CA GLU A 245 4.21 -15.91 19.57
C GLU A 245 3.79 -17.01 18.59
N LYS A 246 2.66 -16.83 17.90
CA LYS A 246 2.18 -17.76 16.88
C LYS A 246 3.05 -17.82 15.61
N PHE A 247 3.86 -16.79 15.37
CA PHE A 247 4.70 -16.67 14.17
C PHE A 247 6.18 -16.82 14.48
N LEU A 248 6.60 -16.63 15.73
CA LEU A 248 8.02 -16.76 16.15
C LEU A 248 8.40 -18.18 16.56
N ASN A 249 7.42 -19.04 16.85
CA ASN A 249 7.59 -20.43 17.26
C ASN A 249 7.42 -21.44 16.11
N ASN A 250 7.27 -20.96 14.87
CA ASN A 250 7.31 -21.73 13.63
C ASN A 250 8.54 -21.35 12.81
#